data_6ab4e2560dc8f1f8a7560fe7fc4e9536
#
_entry.id   6ab4e2560dc8f1f8a7560fe7fc4e9536
#
_cell.length_a   1.000
_cell.length_b   1.000
_cell.length_c   1.000
_cell.angle_alpha   90.00
_cell.angle_beta   90.00
_cell.angle_gamma   90.00
#
_symmetry.space_group_name_H-M   'P 1'
#
loop_
_entity.id
_entity.type
_entity.pdbx_description
1 polymer ?
#
loop_
_entity_poly.entity_id
_entity_poly.type
_entity_poly.pdbx_seq_one_letter_code
_entity_poly.pdbx_strand_id
1 'polypeptide(L)'
;YIPLSGTQNEFFLELPPGSAVCEIALYTEGRLPDSVQIWEPPCAQADLLLFPTHGDDEHLFFGGIMPYYAGELGLKVQVAYLTNHKYTEKHRVHEILDGLWTVGVRAYPVFSEFPDIYAGSLEEAERIYEKEAVAAWQVETIRRFRPSVIVGHDFDGEYGHGAHMLNARM
;
A
#
# COMPACT_ATOMS: atom_id res chain seq x y z
N TYR A 1 7.72 11.79 7.36
CA TYR A 1 8.36 12.53 8.46
C TYR A 1 9.78 12.01 8.69
N ILE A 2 10.77 12.90 8.68
CA ILE A 2 12.17 12.58 8.93
C ILE A 2 12.61 13.40 10.14
N PRO A 3 12.92 12.78 11.30
CA PRO A 3 13.45 13.51 12.45
C PRO A 3 14.88 13.98 12.13
N LEU A 4 15.12 15.27 12.31
CA LEU A 4 16.46 15.86 12.20
C LEU A 4 17.06 15.96 13.60
N SER A 5 18.22 15.37 13.79
CA SER A 5 18.95 15.43 15.08
C SER A 5 20.08 16.45 15.02
N GLY A 6 20.22 17.27 16.09
CA GLY A 6 21.34 18.19 16.27
C GLY A 6 21.01 19.64 15.92
N THR A 7 21.98 20.51 16.14
CA THR A 7 21.93 21.99 15.96
C THR A 7 22.58 22.43 14.63
N GLN A 8 22.39 21.63 13.57
CA GLN A 8 22.96 21.96 12.26
C GLN A 8 22.11 23.03 11.58
N ASN A 9 22.76 24.01 10.96
CA ASN A 9 22.11 25.10 10.22
C ASN A 9 21.80 24.70 8.76
N GLU A 10 22.34 23.57 8.30
CA GLU A 10 22.18 23.06 6.92
C GLU A 10 21.87 21.58 6.95
N PHE A 11 20.92 21.16 6.12
CA PHE A 11 20.53 19.78 5.91
C PHE A 11 20.55 19.48 4.42
N PHE A 12 21.03 18.30 4.06
CA PHE A 12 21.03 17.82 2.69
C PHE A 12 20.04 16.64 2.57
N LEU A 13 19.12 16.75 1.62
CA LEU A 13 18.21 15.66 1.25
C LEU A 13 18.75 15.03 -0.04
N GLU A 14 19.29 13.83 0.06
CA GLU A 14 19.71 13.05 -1.08
C GLU A 14 18.53 12.18 -1.55
N LEU A 15 18.18 12.32 -2.82
CA LEU A 15 17.08 11.60 -3.45
C LEU A 15 17.59 10.70 -4.57
N PRO A 16 16.99 9.52 -4.76
CA PRO A 16 17.30 8.67 -5.93
C PRO A 16 17.10 9.44 -7.25
N PRO A 17 17.87 9.13 -8.30
CA PRO A 17 17.68 9.74 -9.61
C PRO A 17 16.23 9.58 -10.10
N GLY A 18 15.65 10.64 -10.64
CA GLY A 18 14.27 10.66 -11.12
C GLY A 18 13.20 10.89 -10.06
N SER A 19 13.59 11.07 -8.79
CA SER A 19 12.66 11.51 -7.73
C SER A 19 12.15 12.93 -7.99
N ALA A 20 10.92 13.18 -7.55
CA ALA A 20 10.33 14.51 -7.51
C ALA A 20 9.88 14.83 -6.08
N VAL A 21 10.16 16.05 -5.64
CA VAL A 21 9.68 16.57 -4.36
C VAL A 21 8.61 17.60 -4.66
N CYS A 22 7.40 17.37 -4.16
CA CYS A 22 6.27 18.28 -4.36
C CYS A 22 6.28 19.38 -3.28
N GLU A 23 6.59 19.00 -2.05
CA GLU A 23 6.57 19.92 -0.91
C GLU A 23 7.57 19.48 0.17
N ILE A 24 8.15 20.44 0.85
CA ILE A 24 8.96 20.23 2.05
C ILE A 24 8.46 21.19 3.13
N ALA A 25 7.96 20.64 4.22
CA ALA A 25 7.60 21.42 5.40
C ALA A 25 8.60 21.16 6.52
N LEU A 26 9.13 22.23 7.12
CA LEU A 26 10.06 22.14 8.23
C LEU A 26 9.37 22.57 9.53
N TYR A 27 9.52 21.77 10.56
CA TYR A 27 8.95 22.04 11.87
C TYR A 27 10.06 22.20 12.90
N THR A 28 9.88 23.15 13.80
CA THR A 28 10.73 23.29 14.99
C THR A 28 10.38 22.20 16.01
N GLU A 29 11.25 22.00 17.00
CA GLU A 29 10.99 21.10 18.11
C GLU A 29 9.67 21.44 18.81
N GLY A 30 8.84 20.41 19.06
CA GLY A 30 7.52 20.55 19.68
C GLY A 30 6.52 19.49 19.18
N ARG A 31 5.23 19.76 19.46
CA ARG A 31 4.15 18.91 18.92
C ARG A 31 3.96 19.20 17.44
N LEU A 32 3.99 18.14 16.64
CA LEU A 32 3.68 18.21 15.20
C LEU A 32 2.20 18.54 15.00
N PRO A 33 1.84 19.25 13.92
CA PRO A 33 0.45 19.40 13.50
C PRO A 33 -0.24 18.04 13.29
N ASP A 34 -1.53 17.96 13.55
CA ASP A 34 -2.30 16.73 13.42
C ASP A 34 -2.40 16.24 11.94
N SER A 35 -2.11 17.12 10.98
CA SER A 35 -2.01 16.79 9.55
C SER A 35 -0.73 16.04 9.16
N VAL A 36 0.27 16.00 10.05
CA VAL A 36 1.52 15.29 9.75
C VAL A 36 1.36 13.81 10.02
N GLN A 37 1.41 13.03 8.96
CA GLN A 37 1.35 11.56 9.03
C GLN A 37 2.73 10.99 9.36
N ILE A 38 2.83 10.24 10.46
CA ILE A 38 4.07 9.57 10.87
C ILE A 38 3.93 8.09 10.57
N TRP A 39 4.38 7.70 9.40
CA TRP A 39 4.33 6.34 8.95
C TRP A 39 5.38 5.45 9.63
N GLU A 40 4.95 4.29 10.06
CA GLU A 40 5.84 3.22 10.52
C GLU A 40 6.38 2.45 9.30
N PRO A 41 7.56 1.84 9.40
CA PRO A 41 8.01 0.90 8.38
C PRO A 41 6.99 -0.23 8.17
N PRO A 42 6.99 -0.90 7.00
CA PRO A 42 6.18 -2.11 6.80
C PRO A 42 6.38 -3.10 7.95
N CYS A 43 5.32 -3.81 8.32
CA CYS A 43 5.32 -4.73 9.46
C CYS A 43 6.46 -5.77 9.39
N ALA A 44 7.13 -6.04 10.50
CA ALA A 44 8.00 -7.21 10.60
C ALA A 44 7.19 -8.51 10.63
N GLN A 45 5.99 -8.44 11.24
CA GLN A 45 4.97 -9.49 11.24
C GLN A 45 3.61 -8.80 11.32
N ALA A 46 2.66 -9.20 10.48
CA ALA A 46 1.31 -8.66 10.46
C ALA A 46 0.32 -9.60 11.17
N ASP A 47 -0.70 -9.01 11.82
CA ASP A 47 -1.85 -9.77 12.28
C ASP A 47 -2.77 -10.08 11.10
N LEU A 48 -2.97 -9.09 10.23
CA LEU A 48 -3.76 -9.17 9.01
C LEU A 48 -2.97 -8.60 7.81
N LEU A 49 -2.95 -9.35 6.72
CA LEU A 49 -2.44 -8.91 5.41
C LEU A 49 -3.61 -8.72 4.46
N LEU A 50 -3.78 -7.50 3.95
CA LEU A 50 -4.79 -7.16 2.96
C LEU A 50 -4.15 -7.05 1.58
N PHE A 51 -4.72 -7.75 0.60
CA PHE A 51 -4.28 -7.77 -0.81
C PHE A 51 -5.28 -7.07 -1.75
N PRO A 52 -5.37 -5.74 -1.76
CA PRO A 52 -6.08 -5.03 -2.82
C PRO A 52 -5.29 -5.13 -4.13
N THR A 53 -5.99 -5.06 -5.26
CA THR A 53 -5.35 -5.03 -6.57
C THR A 53 -4.89 -3.63 -6.93
N HIS A 54 -5.81 -2.64 -6.86
CA HIS A 54 -5.56 -1.24 -7.21
C HIS A 54 -5.66 -0.34 -5.98
N GLY A 55 -5.26 0.89 -6.14
CA GLY A 55 -5.21 1.87 -5.05
C GLY A 55 -6.54 2.61 -4.80
N ASP A 56 -7.62 1.90 -4.60
CA ASP A 56 -8.94 2.32 -4.12
C ASP A 56 -9.76 1.12 -3.65
N ASP A 57 -9.39 -0.08 -4.07
CA ASP A 57 -10.06 -1.34 -3.72
C ASP A 57 -10.18 -1.54 -2.22
N GLU A 58 -9.14 -1.13 -1.47
CA GLU A 58 -9.09 -1.26 -0.01
C GLU A 58 -10.23 -0.52 0.69
N HIS A 59 -10.72 0.55 0.08
CA HIS A 59 -11.86 1.31 0.58
C HIS A 59 -13.18 0.87 -0.04
N LEU A 60 -13.19 0.53 -1.33
CA LEU A 60 -14.39 0.15 -2.06
C LEU A 60 -14.92 -1.23 -1.65
N PHE A 61 -14.03 -2.21 -1.54
CA PHE A 61 -14.41 -3.61 -1.32
C PHE A 61 -14.09 -4.12 0.08
N PHE A 62 -13.08 -3.54 0.74
CA PHE A 62 -12.62 -3.95 2.07
C PHE A 62 -12.84 -2.88 3.14
N GLY A 63 -13.68 -1.88 2.87
CA GLY A 63 -13.83 -0.66 3.68
C GLY A 63 -14.16 -0.87 5.16
N GLY A 64 -14.69 -2.03 5.56
CA GLY A 64 -14.93 -2.38 6.96
C GLY A 64 -13.73 -3.02 7.68
N ILE A 65 -12.76 -3.53 6.94
CA ILE A 65 -11.64 -4.30 7.51
C ILE A 65 -10.66 -3.39 8.26
N MET A 66 -10.14 -2.37 7.58
CA MET A 66 -9.09 -1.52 8.14
C MET A 66 -9.56 -0.70 9.35
N PRO A 67 -10.69 0.03 9.30
CA PRO A 67 -11.11 0.83 10.44
C PRO A 67 -11.40 -0.02 11.69
N TYR A 68 -11.89 -1.25 11.53
CA TYR A 68 -12.12 -2.14 12.65
C TYR A 68 -10.84 -2.75 13.19
N TYR A 69 -10.06 -3.43 12.33
CA TYR A 69 -8.88 -4.16 12.82
C TYR A 69 -7.69 -3.24 13.11
N ALA A 70 -7.38 -2.26 12.28
CA ALA A 70 -6.31 -1.31 12.54
C ALA A 70 -6.77 -0.16 13.44
N GLY A 71 -7.91 0.47 13.12
CA GLY A 71 -8.36 1.67 13.81
C GLY A 71 -8.90 1.40 15.21
N GLU A 72 -9.83 0.46 15.35
CA GLU A 72 -10.49 0.19 16.64
C GLU A 72 -9.71 -0.81 17.51
N LEU A 73 -9.25 -1.92 16.93
CA LEU A 73 -8.54 -2.97 17.68
C LEU A 73 -7.03 -2.74 17.78
N GLY A 74 -6.45 -1.81 17.02
CA GLY A 74 -5.02 -1.52 17.03
C GLY A 74 -4.14 -2.66 16.56
N LEU A 75 -4.68 -3.58 15.72
CA LEU A 75 -3.91 -4.70 15.18
C LEU A 75 -2.97 -4.23 14.06
N LYS A 76 -1.91 -4.98 13.84
CA LYS A 76 -0.94 -4.73 12.77
C LYS A 76 -1.52 -5.17 11.43
N VAL A 77 -2.15 -4.24 10.72
CA VAL A 77 -2.66 -4.45 9.36
C VAL A 77 -1.61 -3.98 8.37
N GLN A 78 -1.12 -4.92 7.55
CA GLN A 78 -0.26 -4.62 6.40
C GLN A 78 -1.08 -4.65 5.12
N VAL A 79 -0.98 -3.59 4.32
CA VAL A 79 -1.62 -3.53 3.00
C VAL A 79 -0.55 -3.75 1.92
N ALA A 80 -0.85 -4.62 0.95
CA ALA A 80 0.05 -4.97 -0.15
C ALA A 80 -0.71 -4.92 -1.48
N TYR A 81 -0.46 -3.90 -2.29
CA TYR A 81 -1.13 -3.66 -3.56
C TYR A 81 -0.47 -4.45 -4.69
N LEU A 82 -1.29 -5.15 -5.49
CA LEU A 82 -0.80 -5.88 -6.66
C LEU A 82 -0.27 -4.92 -7.73
N THR A 83 -0.89 -3.77 -7.92
CA THR A 83 -0.44 -2.78 -8.90
C THR A 83 0.19 -1.56 -8.24
N ASN A 84 0.96 -0.80 -9.00
CA ASN A 84 1.47 0.49 -8.57
C ASN A 84 1.21 1.58 -9.61
N HIS A 85 1.07 2.81 -9.13
CA HIS A 85 0.75 3.98 -9.94
C HIS A 85 1.96 4.89 -10.21
N LYS A 86 3.17 4.45 -9.86
CA LYS A 86 4.38 5.32 -9.91
C LYS A 86 4.70 5.88 -11.30
N TYR A 87 4.23 5.21 -12.35
CA TYR A 87 4.48 5.63 -13.72
C TYR A 87 3.31 6.36 -14.37
N THR A 88 2.10 6.21 -13.86
CA THR A 88 0.88 6.74 -14.47
C THR A 88 0.26 7.88 -13.68
N GLU A 89 -0.03 7.65 -12.42
CA GLU A 89 -0.75 8.57 -11.54
C GLU A 89 0.01 8.79 -10.23
N LYS A 90 1.07 9.60 -10.28
CA LYS A 90 1.96 9.83 -9.13
C LYS A 90 1.25 10.34 -7.88
N HIS A 91 0.14 11.08 -8.03
CA HIS A 91 -0.66 11.58 -6.91
C HIS A 91 -1.44 10.48 -6.20
N ARG A 92 -1.73 9.35 -6.88
CA ARG A 92 -2.50 8.23 -6.32
C ARG A 92 -1.86 7.64 -5.05
N VAL A 93 -0.53 7.61 -4.98
CA VAL A 93 0.15 7.13 -3.77
C VAL A 93 -0.17 8.01 -2.56
N HIS A 94 -0.29 9.33 -2.73
CA HIS A 94 -0.68 10.24 -1.65
C HIS A 94 -2.13 10.02 -1.23
N GLU A 95 -3.04 9.81 -2.19
CA GLU A 95 -4.45 9.51 -1.91
C GLU A 95 -4.60 8.18 -1.14
N ILE A 96 -3.86 7.15 -1.55
CA ILE A 96 -3.79 5.86 -0.84
C ILE A 96 -3.31 6.07 0.60
N LEU A 97 -2.22 6.80 0.80
CA LEU A 97 -1.67 7.05 2.13
C LEU A 97 -2.67 7.83 3.02
N ASP A 98 -3.32 8.86 2.49
CA ASP A 98 -4.33 9.64 3.21
C ASP A 98 -5.53 8.77 3.61
N GLY A 99 -6.00 7.94 2.70
CA GLY A 99 -7.08 6.99 2.95
C GLY A 99 -6.73 5.99 4.05
N LEU A 100 -5.58 5.31 3.93
CA LEU A 100 -5.10 4.34 4.91
C LEU A 100 -4.88 4.97 6.29
N TRP A 101 -4.30 6.17 6.34
CA TRP A 101 -4.11 6.92 7.59
C TRP A 101 -5.43 7.22 8.29
N THR A 102 -6.44 7.64 7.52
CA THR A 102 -7.77 7.98 8.03
C THR A 102 -8.45 6.80 8.71
N VAL A 103 -8.25 5.58 8.21
CA VAL A 103 -8.82 4.35 8.76
C VAL A 103 -7.95 3.65 9.79
N GLY A 104 -6.86 4.29 10.25
CA GLY A 104 -6.05 3.80 11.37
C GLY A 104 -4.86 2.92 10.98
N VAL A 105 -4.61 2.67 9.70
CA VAL A 105 -3.39 1.96 9.25
C VAL A 105 -2.18 2.87 9.46
N ARG A 106 -1.13 2.34 10.04
CA ARG A 106 0.11 3.09 10.34
C ARG A 106 1.35 2.47 9.70
N ALA A 107 1.32 1.18 9.40
CA ALA A 107 2.39 0.51 8.63
C ALA A 107 2.36 0.99 7.17
N TYR A 108 3.51 1.45 6.67
CA TYR A 108 3.62 1.90 5.28
C TYR A 108 3.23 0.76 4.32
N PRO A 109 2.32 1.00 3.35
CA PRO A 109 1.91 -0.05 2.42
C PRO A 109 3.06 -0.49 1.52
N VAL A 110 2.97 -1.70 0.99
CA VAL A 110 3.88 -2.18 -0.04
C VAL A 110 3.17 -2.32 -1.38
N PHE A 111 3.90 -2.08 -2.45
CA PHE A 111 3.42 -2.16 -3.82
C PHE A 111 4.29 -3.13 -4.59
N SER A 112 3.70 -3.89 -5.50
CA SER A 112 4.47 -4.65 -6.46
C SER A 112 5.09 -3.73 -7.52
N GLU A 113 5.77 -4.31 -8.50
CA GLU A 113 6.25 -3.60 -9.68
C GLU A 113 5.29 -3.69 -10.89
N PHE A 114 4.14 -4.38 -10.73
CA PHE A 114 3.18 -4.51 -11.82
C PHE A 114 2.46 -3.18 -12.08
N PRO A 115 2.36 -2.76 -13.35
CA PRO A 115 1.65 -1.53 -13.69
C PRO A 115 0.14 -1.69 -13.51
N ASP A 116 -0.56 -0.59 -13.32
CA ASP A 116 -2.01 -0.57 -13.31
C ASP A 116 -2.53 -0.59 -14.75
N ILE A 117 -3.02 -1.76 -15.18
CA ILE A 117 -3.56 -1.99 -16.53
C ILE A 117 -4.89 -2.72 -16.40
N TYR A 118 -5.93 -2.17 -17.01
CA TYR A 118 -7.25 -2.80 -17.03
C TYR A 118 -7.21 -4.15 -17.77
N ALA A 119 -7.85 -5.15 -17.18
CA ALA A 119 -8.06 -6.47 -17.77
C ALA A 119 -9.54 -6.84 -17.69
N GLY A 120 -10.18 -7.07 -18.83
CA GLY A 120 -11.61 -7.41 -18.94
C GLY A 120 -11.93 -8.88 -18.64
N SER A 121 -10.92 -9.72 -18.43
CA SER A 121 -11.08 -11.15 -18.11
C SER A 121 -9.85 -11.68 -17.39
N LEU A 122 -10.02 -12.83 -16.71
CA LEU A 122 -8.89 -13.54 -16.08
C LEU A 122 -7.80 -13.91 -17.08
N GLU A 123 -8.18 -14.43 -18.26
CA GLU A 123 -7.22 -14.79 -19.31
C GLU A 123 -6.41 -13.59 -19.79
N GLU A 124 -7.02 -12.43 -19.90
CA GLU A 124 -6.34 -11.20 -20.25
C GLU A 124 -5.38 -10.77 -19.13
N ALA A 125 -5.80 -10.83 -17.88
CA ALA A 125 -4.96 -10.52 -16.73
C ALA A 125 -3.75 -11.45 -16.63
N GLU A 126 -3.92 -12.76 -16.84
CA GLU A 126 -2.82 -13.74 -16.83
C GLU A 126 -1.77 -13.44 -17.91
N ARG A 127 -2.18 -12.86 -19.06
CA ARG A 127 -1.25 -12.45 -20.11
C ARG A 127 -0.53 -11.14 -19.79
N ILE A 128 -1.24 -10.18 -19.18
CA ILE A 128 -0.69 -8.84 -18.86
C ILE A 128 0.32 -8.94 -17.72
N TYR A 129 -0.02 -9.67 -16.65
CA TYR A 129 0.72 -9.66 -15.40
C TYR A 129 1.66 -10.86 -15.21
N GLU A 130 1.70 -11.79 -16.15
CA GLU A 130 2.48 -13.04 -16.02
C GLU A 130 2.13 -13.79 -14.72
N LYS A 131 1.15 -14.67 -14.79
CA LYS A 131 0.56 -15.40 -13.66
C LYS A 131 1.57 -15.90 -12.61
N GLU A 132 2.67 -16.51 -13.08
CA GLU A 132 3.72 -17.07 -12.23
C GLU A 132 4.47 -15.96 -11.45
N ALA A 133 4.61 -14.78 -12.04
CA ALA A 133 5.24 -13.64 -11.38
C ALA A 133 4.31 -13.08 -10.28
N VAL A 134 3.00 -13.02 -10.52
CA VAL A 134 2.02 -12.63 -9.48
C VAL A 134 2.04 -13.62 -8.33
N ALA A 135 1.99 -14.93 -8.61
CA ALA A 135 2.07 -15.96 -7.58
C ALA A 135 3.37 -15.87 -6.76
N ALA A 136 4.51 -15.66 -7.43
CA ALA A 136 5.79 -15.50 -6.75
C ALA A 136 5.80 -14.28 -5.82
N TRP A 137 5.29 -13.14 -6.27
CA TRP A 137 5.19 -11.92 -5.47
C TRP A 137 4.28 -12.11 -4.25
N GLN A 138 3.14 -12.77 -4.41
CA GLN A 138 2.24 -13.07 -3.28
C GLN A 138 2.90 -13.99 -2.25
N VAL A 139 3.54 -15.07 -2.71
CA VAL A 139 4.26 -15.99 -1.82
C VAL A 139 5.37 -15.28 -1.06
N GLU A 140 6.16 -14.43 -1.73
CA GLU A 140 7.19 -13.62 -1.09
C GLU A 140 6.59 -12.67 -0.04
N THR A 141 5.50 -11.99 -0.37
CA THR A 141 4.80 -11.04 0.50
C THR A 141 4.24 -11.76 1.75
N ILE A 142 3.59 -12.91 1.58
CA ILE A 142 3.07 -13.72 2.69
C ILE A 142 4.22 -14.21 3.60
N ARG A 143 5.31 -14.69 3.03
CA ARG A 143 6.48 -15.13 3.79
C ARG A 143 7.17 -13.99 4.52
N ARG A 144 7.21 -12.81 3.93
CA ARG A 144 7.78 -11.60 4.54
C ARG A 144 6.98 -11.19 5.76
N PHE A 145 5.68 -11.07 5.65
CA PHE A 145 4.82 -10.54 6.71
C PHE A 145 4.24 -11.61 7.65
N ARG A 146 4.26 -12.87 7.26
CA ARG A 146 3.80 -14.02 8.08
C ARG A 146 2.48 -13.74 8.81
N PRO A 147 1.43 -13.31 8.09
CA PRO A 147 0.18 -12.88 8.70
C PRO A 147 -0.57 -14.05 9.35
N SER A 148 -1.38 -13.74 10.37
CA SER A 148 -2.35 -14.70 10.93
C SER A 148 -3.58 -14.87 10.04
N VAL A 149 -3.96 -13.80 9.32
CA VAL A 149 -5.10 -13.77 8.41
C VAL A 149 -4.72 -13.05 7.13
N ILE A 150 -5.18 -13.55 6.00
CA ILE A 150 -5.10 -12.90 4.69
C ILE A 150 -6.50 -12.56 4.23
N VAL A 151 -6.69 -11.34 3.74
CA VAL A 151 -7.93 -10.87 3.11
C VAL A 151 -7.61 -10.40 1.70
N GLY A 152 -8.38 -10.84 0.74
CA GLY A 152 -8.26 -10.49 -0.67
C GLY A 152 -9.61 -10.45 -1.36
N HIS A 153 -9.61 -10.22 -2.65
CA HIS A 153 -10.78 -10.19 -3.51
C HIS A 153 -11.53 -11.53 -3.56
N ASP A 154 -12.77 -11.50 -4.02
CA ASP A 154 -13.52 -12.70 -4.38
C ASP A 154 -12.88 -13.38 -5.59
N PHE A 155 -13.02 -14.72 -5.69
CA PHE A 155 -12.45 -15.49 -6.80
C PHE A 155 -13.03 -15.12 -8.16
N ASP A 156 -14.26 -14.60 -8.20
CA ASP A 156 -14.88 -14.14 -9.44
C ASP A 156 -14.57 -12.66 -9.73
N GLY A 157 -13.81 -12.01 -8.85
CA GLY A 157 -13.46 -10.60 -8.92
C GLY A 157 -14.67 -9.70 -8.75
N GLU A 158 -14.49 -8.53 -8.19
CA GLU A 158 -15.57 -7.54 -8.13
C GLU A 158 -15.83 -7.04 -9.55
N TYR A 159 -17.12 -6.92 -9.90
CA TYR A 159 -17.62 -6.51 -11.23
C TYR A 159 -16.93 -7.17 -12.45
N GLY A 160 -16.36 -8.36 -12.25
CA GLY A 160 -15.74 -9.13 -13.32
C GLY A 160 -14.36 -8.63 -13.77
N HIS A 161 -13.67 -7.83 -12.95
CA HIS A 161 -12.34 -7.32 -13.28
C HIS A 161 -11.29 -8.45 -13.25
N GLY A 162 -10.63 -8.69 -14.39
CA GLY A 162 -9.69 -9.80 -14.54
C GLY A 162 -8.49 -9.75 -13.58
N ALA A 163 -7.96 -8.56 -13.29
CA ALA A 163 -6.86 -8.42 -12.35
C ALA A 163 -7.27 -8.76 -10.90
N HIS A 164 -8.53 -8.47 -10.48
CA HIS A 164 -9.05 -8.91 -9.19
C HIS A 164 -9.14 -10.44 -9.12
N MET A 165 -9.67 -11.06 -10.19
CA MET A 165 -9.73 -12.53 -10.29
C MET A 165 -8.34 -13.16 -10.18
N LEU A 166 -7.35 -12.60 -10.90
CA LEU A 166 -5.98 -13.10 -10.86
C LEU A 166 -5.39 -12.96 -9.46
N ASN A 167 -5.51 -11.78 -8.84
CA ASN A 167 -5.01 -11.53 -7.49
C ASN A 167 -5.64 -12.48 -6.45
N ALA A 168 -6.94 -12.79 -6.58
CA ALA A 168 -7.65 -13.68 -5.66
C ALA A 168 -7.29 -15.17 -5.82
N ARG A 169 -6.88 -15.60 -7.03
CA ARG A 169 -6.70 -17.02 -7.37
C ARG A 169 -5.26 -17.51 -7.28
N MET A 170 -4.30 -16.63 -7.04
CA MET A 170 -2.88 -16.98 -6.86
C MET A 170 -2.54 -17.20 -5.40
#